data_e1c0ebdbc8f8738e41e917a31007e62b
#
_entry.id   e1c0ebdbc8f8738e41e917a31007e62b
#
_cell.length_a   1.000
_cell.length_b   1.000
_cell.length_c   1.000
_cell.angle_alpha   90.00
_cell.angle_beta   90.00
_cell.angle_gamma   90.00
#
_symmetry.space_group_name_H-M   'P 1'
#
loop_
_entity.id
_entity.type
_entity.pdbx_description
1 polymer ?
#
loop_
_entity_poly.entity_id
_entity_poly.type
_entity_poly.pdbx_seq_one_letter_code
_entity_poly.pdbx_strand_id
1 'polypeptide(L)'
;MHEIASRHGHVGNHMMALIHWFMLILFVGWTAFLGVILVKFRKSKSPKARYKGVTSHFSTHIEIGVVIVEVVLLLGFAFPLWAKWSDAKERPEGDEVVNLRAVGEQYRWTFHYAGADNMVGMTAHDRLSGSNPVGLVTEDPNSADDFVSVNELVIPVGRPVVIQVTSKDVIHGLAIIPMFAQQDAIPGSEIPMWFIPEKEGEWNIVCAQLCGAGHAQMVAYVKAVSSEEFDGWYASQNPLLPKS
;
A
#
# COMPACT_ATOMS: atom_id res chain seq x y z
N MET A 1 -3.15 -17.35 -2.53
CA MET A 1 -2.25 -16.48 -1.73
C MET A 1 -1.44 -15.71 -2.74
N HIS A 2 -1.38 -14.38 -2.66
CA HIS A 2 -0.55 -13.59 -3.59
C HIS A 2 0.92 -13.87 -3.34
N GLU A 3 1.73 -13.76 -4.39
CA GLU A 3 3.18 -13.85 -4.27
C GLU A 3 3.69 -12.71 -3.38
N ILE A 4 4.65 -12.99 -2.50
CA ILE A 4 5.27 -12.00 -1.63
C ILE A 4 6.66 -11.73 -2.15
N ALA A 5 6.98 -10.48 -2.40
CA ALA A 5 8.23 -10.06 -3.01
C ALA A 5 8.97 -8.98 -2.18
N SER A 6 8.47 -8.62 -0.99
CA SER A 6 9.11 -7.64 -0.12
C SER A 6 9.18 -8.09 1.34
N ARG A 7 10.09 -7.49 2.11
CA ARG A 7 10.24 -7.71 3.55
C ARG A 7 8.95 -7.42 4.33
N HIS A 8 8.25 -6.36 4.00
CA HIS A 8 6.96 -5.99 4.58
C HIS A 8 5.88 -7.02 4.29
N GLY A 9 5.90 -7.60 3.10
CA GLY A 9 4.94 -8.60 2.67
C GLY A 9 4.89 -9.82 3.57
N HIS A 10 6.02 -10.27 4.11
CA HIS A 10 6.06 -11.41 5.03
C HIS A 10 5.30 -11.12 6.33
N VAL A 11 5.49 -9.93 6.91
CA VAL A 11 4.77 -9.52 8.13
C VAL A 11 3.27 -9.38 7.85
N GLY A 12 2.91 -8.70 6.76
CA GLY A 12 1.51 -8.52 6.35
C GLY A 12 0.81 -9.85 6.09
N ASN A 13 1.45 -10.78 5.39
CA ASN A 13 0.89 -12.11 5.12
C ASN A 13 0.68 -12.94 6.39
N HIS A 14 1.61 -12.87 7.35
CA HIS A 14 1.44 -13.54 8.65
C HIS A 14 0.22 -13.00 9.41
N MET A 15 0.06 -11.68 9.45
CA MET A 15 -1.11 -11.04 10.06
C MET A 15 -2.40 -11.41 9.35
N MET A 16 -2.42 -11.45 8.01
CA MET A 16 -3.57 -11.90 7.24
C MET A 16 -3.94 -13.35 7.57
N ALA A 17 -2.96 -14.24 7.71
CA ALA A 17 -3.22 -15.63 8.09
C ALA A 17 -3.84 -15.74 9.48
N LEU A 18 -3.34 -15.01 10.47
CA LEU A 18 -3.90 -14.96 11.83
C LEU A 18 -5.35 -14.46 11.82
N ILE A 19 -5.64 -13.39 11.08
CA ILE A 19 -7.00 -12.85 10.94
C ILE A 19 -7.93 -13.88 10.30
N HIS A 20 -7.51 -14.59 9.26
CA HIS A 20 -8.33 -15.61 8.62
C HIS A 20 -8.63 -16.80 9.55
N TRP A 21 -7.65 -17.25 10.32
CA TRP A 21 -7.90 -18.29 11.34
C TRP A 21 -8.89 -17.82 12.41
N PHE A 22 -8.74 -16.59 12.89
CA PHE A 22 -9.68 -16.00 13.84
C PHE A 22 -11.10 -15.90 13.27
N MET A 23 -11.22 -15.41 12.03
CA MET A 23 -12.52 -15.36 11.32
C MET A 23 -13.14 -16.75 11.15
N LEU A 24 -12.35 -17.77 10.83
CA LEU A 24 -12.82 -19.15 10.68
C LEU A 24 -13.38 -19.68 12.01
N ILE A 25 -12.68 -19.45 13.12
CA ILE A 25 -13.15 -19.83 14.46
C ILE A 25 -14.48 -19.16 14.78
N LEU A 26 -14.59 -17.86 14.55
CA LEU A 26 -15.84 -17.11 14.76
C LEU A 26 -16.97 -17.62 13.85
N PHE A 27 -16.68 -17.85 12.57
CA PHE A 27 -17.65 -18.36 11.61
C PHE A 27 -18.22 -19.72 12.03
N VAL A 28 -17.33 -20.66 12.40
CA VAL A 28 -17.77 -21.99 12.88
C VAL A 28 -18.56 -21.86 14.17
N GLY A 29 -18.10 -21.05 15.13
CA GLY A 29 -18.79 -20.84 16.40
C GLY A 29 -20.19 -20.25 16.22
N TRP A 30 -20.32 -19.18 15.43
CA TRP A 30 -21.62 -18.55 15.16
C TRP A 30 -22.54 -19.44 14.33
N THR A 31 -22.01 -20.19 13.37
CA THR A 31 -22.80 -21.14 12.58
C THR A 31 -23.35 -22.28 13.45
N ALA A 32 -22.51 -22.83 14.32
CA ALA A 32 -22.93 -23.84 15.27
C ALA A 32 -23.98 -23.30 16.25
N PHE A 33 -23.76 -22.10 16.80
CA PHE A 33 -24.72 -21.43 17.67
C PHE A 33 -26.06 -21.19 16.97
N LEU A 34 -26.06 -20.70 15.75
CA LEU A 34 -27.29 -20.52 14.95
C LEU A 34 -28.00 -21.87 14.72
N GLY A 35 -27.22 -22.90 14.37
CA GLY A 35 -27.78 -24.26 14.20
C GLY A 35 -28.48 -24.78 15.46
N VAL A 36 -27.83 -24.59 16.62
CA VAL A 36 -28.45 -24.95 17.93
C VAL A 36 -29.72 -24.17 18.17
N ILE A 37 -29.73 -22.86 17.92
CA ILE A 37 -30.93 -22.02 18.08
C ILE A 37 -32.09 -22.53 17.19
N LEU A 38 -31.81 -22.74 15.90
CA LEU A 38 -32.84 -23.20 14.94
C LEU A 38 -33.42 -24.55 15.32
N VAL A 39 -32.61 -25.49 15.81
CA VAL A 39 -33.07 -26.80 16.25
C VAL A 39 -33.84 -26.71 17.58
N LYS A 40 -33.32 -25.96 18.55
CA LYS A 40 -33.88 -25.85 19.91
C LYS A 40 -35.20 -25.10 19.92
N PHE A 41 -35.28 -23.99 19.19
CA PHE A 41 -36.45 -23.09 19.21
C PHE A 41 -37.42 -23.28 18.04
N ARG A 42 -37.28 -24.35 17.25
CA ARG A 42 -38.25 -24.68 16.21
C ARG A 42 -39.63 -24.91 16.81
N LYS A 43 -40.68 -24.52 16.10
CA LYS A 43 -42.08 -24.56 16.54
C LYS A 43 -42.50 -25.93 17.13
N SER A 44 -41.99 -27.04 16.59
CA SER A 44 -42.30 -28.39 17.09
C SER A 44 -41.70 -28.71 18.46
N LYS A 45 -40.57 -28.07 18.84
CA LYS A 45 -39.91 -28.27 20.15
C LYS A 45 -40.24 -27.15 21.15
N SER A 46 -40.54 -25.96 20.68
CA SER A 46 -40.85 -24.78 21.51
C SER A 46 -42.13 -24.10 21.01
N PRO A 47 -43.29 -24.71 21.23
CA PRO A 47 -44.59 -24.25 20.67
C PRO A 47 -45.08 -22.94 21.31
N LYS A 48 -44.57 -22.56 22.51
CA LYS A 48 -44.94 -21.33 23.22
C LYS A 48 -43.76 -20.38 23.32
N ALA A 49 -43.94 -19.15 22.86
CA ALA A 49 -42.95 -18.11 22.97
C ALA A 49 -42.81 -17.63 24.41
N ARG A 50 -41.55 -17.35 24.83
CA ARG A 50 -41.25 -16.71 26.13
C ARG A 50 -40.92 -15.24 25.89
N TYR A 51 -41.85 -14.36 26.16
CA TYR A 51 -41.75 -12.93 25.91
C TYR A 51 -40.88 -12.17 26.95
N LYS A 52 -40.57 -12.78 28.11
CA LYS A 52 -39.73 -12.16 29.13
C LYS A 52 -38.22 -12.13 28.79
N GLY A 53 -37.81 -12.82 27.72
CA GLY A 53 -36.40 -12.89 27.34
C GLY A 53 -35.47 -13.58 28.35
N VAL A 54 -34.18 -13.33 28.24
CA VAL A 54 -33.16 -13.85 29.16
C VAL A 54 -33.04 -12.92 30.35
N THR A 55 -33.11 -13.46 31.56
CA THR A 55 -33.01 -12.71 32.82
C THR A 55 -31.63 -12.90 33.52
N SER A 56 -30.78 -13.74 32.97
CA SER A 56 -29.41 -13.95 33.52
C SER A 56 -28.43 -12.91 33.00
N HIS A 57 -27.43 -12.55 33.81
CA HIS A 57 -26.36 -11.65 33.42
C HIS A 57 -25.27 -12.30 32.52
N PHE A 58 -25.50 -13.55 32.09
CA PHE A 58 -24.51 -14.28 31.28
C PHE A 58 -24.21 -13.60 29.94
N SER A 59 -25.24 -13.06 29.26
CA SER A 59 -25.04 -12.30 28.02
C SER A 59 -24.17 -11.06 28.23
N THR A 60 -24.41 -10.33 29.31
CA THR A 60 -23.63 -9.13 29.66
C THR A 60 -22.14 -9.45 29.90
N HIS A 61 -21.84 -10.60 30.54
CA HIS A 61 -20.44 -11.01 30.73
C HIS A 61 -19.78 -11.40 29.39
N ILE A 62 -20.51 -12.03 28.45
CA ILE A 62 -19.98 -12.32 27.11
C ILE A 62 -19.74 -11.02 26.36
N GLU A 63 -20.68 -10.07 26.37
CA GLU A 63 -20.54 -8.77 25.72
C GLU A 63 -19.31 -8.01 26.22
N ILE A 64 -19.12 -7.93 27.55
CA ILE A 64 -17.92 -7.34 28.16
C ILE A 64 -16.65 -8.09 27.70
N GLY A 65 -16.68 -9.42 27.68
CA GLY A 65 -15.57 -10.23 27.20
C GLY A 65 -15.19 -9.93 25.75
N VAL A 66 -16.15 -9.78 24.86
CA VAL A 66 -15.94 -9.40 23.46
C VAL A 66 -15.31 -8.02 23.39
N VAL A 67 -15.85 -7.02 24.10
CA VAL A 67 -15.28 -5.66 24.12
C VAL A 67 -13.82 -5.66 24.60
N ILE A 68 -13.51 -6.43 25.65
CA ILE A 68 -12.13 -6.55 26.13
C ILE A 68 -11.22 -7.14 25.05
N VAL A 69 -11.65 -8.20 24.36
CA VAL A 69 -10.88 -8.81 23.26
C VAL A 69 -10.67 -7.81 22.14
N GLU A 70 -11.69 -7.07 21.71
CA GLU A 70 -11.59 -6.04 20.68
C GLU A 70 -10.60 -4.93 21.07
N VAL A 71 -10.67 -4.43 22.30
CA VAL A 71 -9.75 -3.42 22.82
C VAL A 71 -8.30 -3.93 22.80
N VAL A 72 -8.07 -5.18 23.24
CA VAL A 72 -6.73 -5.80 23.23
C VAL A 72 -6.21 -5.96 21.80
N LEU A 73 -7.06 -6.40 20.85
CA LEU A 73 -6.67 -6.52 19.44
C LEU A 73 -6.34 -5.16 18.84
N LEU A 74 -7.14 -4.14 19.14
CA LEU A 74 -6.93 -2.80 18.59
C LEU A 74 -5.68 -2.15 19.16
N LEU A 75 -5.57 -2.07 20.50
CA LEU A 75 -4.48 -1.36 21.18
C LEU A 75 -3.18 -2.19 21.22
N GLY A 76 -3.27 -3.51 21.31
CA GLY A 76 -2.11 -4.41 21.42
C GLY A 76 -1.51 -4.84 20.08
N PHE A 77 -2.29 -4.79 19.00
CA PHE A 77 -1.84 -5.26 17.68
C PHE A 77 -2.03 -4.23 16.57
N ALA A 78 -3.25 -3.72 16.36
CA ALA A 78 -3.52 -2.87 15.20
C ALA A 78 -2.77 -1.54 15.25
N PHE A 79 -2.85 -0.81 16.37
CA PHE A 79 -2.13 0.45 16.52
C PHE A 79 -0.60 0.31 16.51
N PRO A 80 0.04 -0.63 17.23
CA PRO A 80 1.48 -0.80 17.15
C PRO A 80 1.97 -1.17 15.74
N LEU A 81 1.23 -2.03 15.03
CA LEU A 81 1.57 -2.41 13.66
C LEU A 81 1.45 -1.22 12.70
N TRP A 82 0.34 -0.48 12.79
CA TRP A 82 0.13 0.72 11.98
C TRP A 82 1.19 1.79 12.27
N ALA A 83 1.49 2.04 13.54
CA ALA A 83 2.51 3.01 13.94
C ALA A 83 3.88 2.67 13.35
N LYS A 84 4.26 1.39 13.38
CA LYS A 84 5.52 0.93 12.79
C LYS A 84 5.63 1.22 11.29
N TRP A 85 4.53 1.09 10.53
CA TRP A 85 4.55 1.31 9.08
C TRP A 85 4.31 2.77 8.69
N SER A 86 3.67 3.55 9.56
CA SER A 86 3.37 4.97 9.33
C SER A 86 4.40 5.90 9.95
N ASP A 87 5.31 5.39 10.79
CA ASP A 87 6.31 6.23 11.46
C ASP A 87 7.37 6.72 10.47
N ALA A 88 7.41 8.04 10.28
CA ALA A 88 8.43 8.67 9.45
C ALA A 88 9.86 8.39 9.94
N LYS A 89 10.05 8.06 11.23
CA LYS A 89 11.35 7.70 11.82
C LYS A 89 11.84 6.31 11.41
N GLU A 90 10.94 5.41 11.02
CA GLU A 90 11.32 4.09 10.51
C GLU A 90 11.57 4.11 8.99
N ARG A 91 11.33 5.26 8.32
CA ARG A 91 11.65 5.41 6.91
C ARG A 91 13.17 5.33 6.73
N PRO A 92 13.65 4.43 5.87
CA PRO A 92 15.08 4.30 5.62
C PRO A 92 15.63 5.57 5.00
N GLU A 93 16.85 5.96 5.44
CA GLU A 93 17.62 7.08 4.95
C GLU A 93 19.05 6.63 4.64
N GLY A 94 19.75 7.36 3.79
CA GLY A 94 21.14 7.10 3.44
C GLY A 94 21.35 6.78 1.96
N ASP A 95 22.59 6.56 1.59
CA ASP A 95 23.03 6.44 0.18
C ASP A 95 22.55 5.16 -0.52
N GLU A 96 22.19 4.14 0.26
CA GLU A 96 21.64 2.88 -0.28
C GLU A 96 20.16 2.95 -0.64
N VAL A 97 19.46 4.02 -0.21
CA VAL A 97 18.04 4.21 -0.48
C VAL A 97 17.85 4.70 -1.91
N VAL A 98 16.90 4.10 -2.62
CA VAL A 98 16.45 4.63 -3.91
C VAL A 98 15.29 5.57 -3.68
N ASN A 99 15.51 6.86 -3.92
CA ASN A 99 14.49 7.89 -3.80
C ASN A 99 13.85 8.19 -5.16
N LEU A 100 12.54 8.20 -5.20
CA LEU A 100 11.78 8.56 -6.40
C LEU A 100 10.41 9.14 -6.05
N ARG A 101 9.79 9.79 -7.03
CA ARG A 101 8.41 10.25 -6.96
C ARG A 101 7.54 9.47 -7.94
N ALA A 102 6.34 9.04 -7.53
CA ALA A 102 5.34 8.47 -8.41
C ALA A 102 4.21 9.48 -8.61
N VAL A 103 3.97 9.85 -9.84
CA VAL A 103 2.97 10.85 -10.24
C VAL A 103 1.85 10.17 -11.00
N GLY A 104 0.65 10.16 -10.43
CA GLY A 104 -0.57 9.69 -11.10
C GLY A 104 -1.19 10.77 -11.96
N GLU A 105 -1.69 10.37 -13.14
CA GLU A 105 -2.58 11.17 -13.98
C GLU A 105 -3.52 10.25 -14.76
N GLN A 106 -4.63 10.73 -15.26
CA GLN A 106 -5.60 9.96 -16.05
C GLN A 106 -5.02 9.64 -17.45
N TYR A 107 -4.58 8.42 -17.80
CA TYR A 107 -4.63 7.17 -17.02
C TYR A 107 -3.28 6.47 -17.07
N ARG A 108 -2.24 7.04 -16.47
CA ARG A 108 -0.87 6.49 -16.44
C ARG A 108 -0.14 6.87 -15.17
N TRP A 109 0.98 6.19 -14.93
CA TRP A 109 1.93 6.51 -13.88
C TRP A 109 3.22 7.05 -14.49
N THR A 110 3.77 8.11 -13.92
CA THR A 110 5.11 8.59 -14.24
C THR A 110 5.98 8.45 -12.99
N PHE A 111 7.06 7.69 -13.12
CA PHE A 111 8.05 7.50 -12.07
C PHE A 111 9.22 8.44 -12.31
N HIS A 112 9.45 9.35 -11.39
CA HIS A 112 10.45 10.39 -11.45
C HIS A 112 11.59 10.03 -10.48
N TYR A 113 12.75 9.70 -11.01
CA TYR A 113 13.92 9.25 -10.27
C TYR A 113 14.87 10.42 -9.99
N ALA A 114 15.52 10.36 -8.85
CA ALA A 114 16.36 11.41 -8.28
C ALA A 114 17.75 11.57 -8.94
N GLY A 115 18.05 10.83 -10.01
CA GLY A 115 19.38 10.90 -10.61
C GLY A 115 20.50 10.43 -9.68
N ALA A 116 21.73 10.79 -10.00
CA ALA A 116 22.93 10.30 -9.31
C ALA A 116 23.12 10.92 -7.90
N ASP A 117 22.52 12.09 -7.63
CA ASP A 117 22.60 12.75 -6.33
C ASP A 117 21.61 12.19 -5.31
N ASN A 118 20.71 11.29 -5.75
CA ASN A 118 19.64 10.65 -4.96
C ASN A 118 18.67 11.65 -4.30
N MET A 119 18.54 12.85 -4.86
CA MET A 119 17.67 13.94 -4.39
C MET A 119 16.65 14.31 -5.47
N VAL A 120 15.39 13.95 -5.26
CA VAL A 120 14.30 14.26 -6.21
C VAL A 120 14.12 15.76 -6.30
N GLY A 121 14.31 16.33 -7.49
CA GLY A 121 14.18 17.76 -7.76
C GLY A 121 12.78 18.31 -7.53
N MET A 122 12.70 19.63 -7.34
CA MET A 122 11.44 20.36 -7.16
C MET A 122 10.58 20.28 -8.42
N THR A 123 9.26 20.19 -8.22
CA THR A 123 8.28 20.24 -9.31
C THR A 123 7.27 21.36 -9.08
N ALA A 124 6.78 21.94 -10.18
CA ALA A 124 5.78 22.97 -10.15
C ALA A 124 4.71 22.74 -11.24
N HIS A 125 3.47 22.93 -10.89
CA HIS A 125 2.34 22.65 -11.80
C HIS A 125 2.36 23.54 -13.06
N ASP A 126 2.81 24.75 -12.95
CA ASP A 126 2.96 25.69 -14.07
C ASP A 126 4.09 25.36 -15.04
N ARG A 127 4.98 24.44 -14.67
CA ARG A 127 6.07 23.90 -15.50
C ARG A 127 5.70 22.64 -16.27
N LEU A 128 4.50 22.12 -16.09
CA LEU A 128 4.03 20.91 -16.80
C LEU A 128 3.94 21.18 -18.31
N SER A 129 4.55 20.30 -19.10
CA SER A 129 4.50 20.32 -20.56
C SER A 129 4.69 18.90 -21.12
N GLY A 130 4.55 18.74 -22.44
CA GLY A 130 4.79 17.47 -23.12
C GLY A 130 6.23 16.95 -22.98
N SER A 131 7.20 17.86 -22.88
CA SER A 131 8.63 17.52 -22.66
C SER A 131 9.02 17.50 -21.18
N ASN A 132 8.19 18.01 -20.29
CA ASN A 132 8.38 18.05 -18.84
C ASN A 132 7.13 17.54 -18.13
N PRO A 133 6.88 16.22 -18.18
CA PRO A 133 5.62 15.64 -17.71
C PRO A 133 5.45 15.69 -16.18
N VAL A 134 6.49 15.92 -15.41
CA VAL A 134 6.44 16.05 -13.95
C VAL A 134 6.50 17.50 -13.47
N GLY A 135 6.70 18.46 -14.38
CA GLY A 135 6.84 19.87 -14.01
C GLY A 135 8.11 20.20 -13.27
N LEU A 136 9.23 19.53 -13.63
CA LEU A 136 10.53 19.69 -13.01
C LEU A 136 11.02 21.14 -13.13
N VAL A 137 11.53 21.70 -12.03
CA VAL A 137 12.03 23.08 -11.94
C VAL A 137 13.51 23.09 -12.30
N THR A 138 13.85 23.70 -13.44
CA THR A 138 15.23 23.74 -13.97
C THR A 138 16.21 24.53 -13.12
N GLU A 139 15.69 25.46 -12.34
CA GLU A 139 16.47 26.31 -11.43
C GLU A 139 16.89 25.59 -10.13
N ASP A 140 16.27 24.46 -9.84
CA ASP A 140 16.68 23.60 -8.72
C ASP A 140 17.89 22.77 -9.11
N PRO A 141 19.01 22.86 -8.38
CA PRO A 141 20.23 22.11 -8.69
C PRO A 141 20.02 20.58 -8.65
N ASN A 142 19.10 20.09 -7.81
CA ASN A 142 18.79 18.65 -7.70
C ASN A 142 18.02 18.12 -8.92
N SER A 143 17.50 19.01 -9.79
CA SER A 143 16.79 18.61 -11.02
C SER A 143 17.71 18.26 -12.19
N ALA A 144 19.01 18.47 -12.06
CA ALA A 144 19.94 18.47 -13.20
C ALA A 144 20.18 17.09 -13.83
N ASP A 145 19.99 16.03 -13.06
CA ASP A 145 20.20 14.64 -13.48
C ASP A 145 18.97 13.75 -13.30
N ASP A 146 17.84 14.35 -12.88
CA ASP A 146 16.57 13.67 -12.75
C ASP A 146 16.07 13.13 -14.09
N PHE A 147 15.48 11.94 -14.06
CA PHE A 147 14.87 11.32 -15.23
C PHE A 147 13.51 10.71 -14.91
N VAL A 148 12.76 10.35 -15.93
CA VAL A 148 11.43 9.76 -15.77
C VAL A 148 11.29 8.47 -16.55
N SER A 149 10.50 7.55 -15.99
CA SER A 149 9.99 6.37 -16.67
C SER A 149 8.46 6.38 -16.64
N VAL A 150 7.83 6.01 -17.73
CA VAL A 150 6.36 6.02 -17.85
C VAL A 150 5.84 4.60 -17.83
N ASN A 151 4.93 4.32 -16.88
CA ASN A 151 4.31 3.02 -16.67
C ASN A 151 5.29 1.86 -16.39
N GLU A 152 6.55 2.15 -16.09
CA GLU A 152 7.54 1.16 -15.71
C GLU A 152 8.34 1.66 -14.50
N LEU A 153 8.33 0.89 -13.42
CA LEU A 153 9.09 1.14 -12.19
C LEU A 153 10.19 0.08 -12.08
N VAL A 154 11.43 0.46 -12.29
CA VAL A 154 12.59 -0.43 -12.10
C VAL A 154 13.19 -0.18 -10.72
N ILE A 155 13.40 -1.24 -9.92
CA ILE A 155 13.89 -1.14 -8.54
C ILE A 155 14.89 -2.26 -8.23
N PRO A 156 15.88 -2.01 -7.36
CA PRO A 156 16.86 -3.01 -6.95
C PRO A 156 16.32 -3.92 -5.84
N VAL A 157 16.64 -5.22 -5.89
CA VAL A 157 16.43 -6.14 -4.78
C VAL A 157 17.44 -5.85 -3.66
N GLY A 158 16.97 -5.96 -2.41
CA GLY A 158 17.80 -5.80 -1.20
C GLY A 158 17.98 -4.37 -0.72
N ARG A 159 17.75 -3.36 -1.58
CA ARG A 159 17.86 -1.94 -1.22
C ARG A 159 16.49 -1.34 -0.87
N PRO A 160 16.42 -0.43 0.10
CA PRO A 160 15.18 0.28 0.40
C PRO A 160 14.78 1.19 -0.77
N VAL A 161 13.48 1.21 -1.08
CA VAL A 161 12.88 2.10 -2.08
C VAL A 161 11.90 3.01 -1.36
N VAL A 162 12.10 4.33 -1.47
CA VAL A 162 11.22 5.36 -0.93
C VAL A 162 10.56 6.10 -2.09
N ILE A 163 9.23 6.09 -2.10
CA ILE A 163 8.41 6.68 -3.16
C ILE A 163 7.57 7.80 -2.57
N GLN A 164 7.75 9.03 -3.05
CA GLN A 164 6.83 10.14 -2.80
C GLN A 164 5.67 10.03 -3.79
N VAL A 165 4.47 9.74 -3.28
CA VAL A 165 3.29 9.49 -4.13
C VAL A 165 2.44 10.76 -4.21
N THR A 166 2.14 11.20 -5.44
CA THR A 166 1.35 12.41 -5.72
C THR A 166 0.52 12.24 -7.00
N SER A 167 -0.36 13.19 -7.27
CA SER A 167 -1.19 13.22 -8.48
C SER A 167 -1.25 14.62 -9.08
N LYS A 168 -1.48 14.68 -10.40
CA LYS A 168 -1.68 15.94 -11.15
C LYS A 168 -3.14 16.36 -11.26
N ASP A 169 -4.09 15.43 -11.18
CA ASP A 169 -5.49 15.69 -11.55
C ASP A 169 -6.49 15.22 -10.48
N VAL A 170 -6.75 13.94 -10.36
CA VAL A 170 -7.67 13.35 -9.40
C VAL A 170 -6.94 12.42 -8.43
N ILE A 171 -7.63 11.90 -7.43
CA ILE A 171 -7.04 10.90 -6.53
C ILE A 171 -6.87 9.58 -7.30
N HIS A 172 -5.68 8.99 -7.22
CA HIS A 172 -5.35 7.64 -7.65
C HIS A 172 -4.83 6.82 -6.46
N GLY A 173 -4.70 5.52 -6.59
CA GLY A 173 -4.06 4.67 -5.58
C GLY A 173 -2.91 3.89 -6.21
N LEU A 174 -1.67 4.16 -5.84
CA LEU A 174 -0.51 3.38 -6.27
C LEU A 174 -0.47 2.09 -5.45
N ALA A 175 -0.75 0.94 -6.07
CA ALA A 175 -0.72 -0.34 -5.38
C ALA A 175 0.23 -1.33 -6.07
N ILE A 176 1.23 -1.79 -5.32
CA ILE A 176 2.21 -2.80 -5.70
C ILE A 176 1.97 -4.02 -4.81
N ILE A 177 0.98 -4.83 -5.19
CA ILE A 177 0.43 -5.89 -4.33
C ILE A 177 1.49 -6.87 -3.82
N PRO A 178 2.43 -7.40 -4.65
CA PRO A 178 3.47 -8.32 -4.17
C PRO A 178 4.46 -7.69 -3.19
N MET A 179 4.57 -6.37 -3.21
CA MET A 179 5.41 -5.62 -2.25
C MET A 179 4.67 -5.27 -0.96
N PHE A 180 3.36 -5.53 -0.86
CA PHE A 180 2.48 -5.08 0.24
C PHE A 180 2.56 -3.56 0.46
N ALA A 181 2.74 -2.83 -0.63
CA ALA A 181 2.89 -1.38 -0.63
C ALA A 181 1.73 -0.74 -1.39
N GLN A 182 1.01 0.14 -0.73
CA GLN A 182 -0.08 0.91 -1.31
C GLN A 182 -0.14 2.29 -0.68
N GLN A 183 -0.31 3.31 -1.52
CA GLN A 183 -0.50 4.69 -1.08
C GLN A 183 -1.39 5.45 -2.06
N ASP A 184 -2.32 6.24 -1.54
CA ASP A 184 -3.12 7.13 -2.36
C ASP A 184 -2.29 8.31 -2.86
N ALA A 185 -2.44 8.60 -4.16
CA ALA A 185 -1.86 9.73 -4.85
C ALA A 185 -2.88 10.89 -4.83
N ILE A 186 -2.65 11.87 -3.96
CA ILE A 186 -3.58 12.99 -3.74
C ILE A 186 -3.01 14.25 -4.37
N PRO A 187 -3.79 14.96 -5.21
CA PRO A 187 -3.34 16.24 -5.78
C PRO A 187 -2.93 17.25 -4.71
N GLY A 188 -1.77 17.87 -4.89
CA GLY A 188 -1.22 18.86 -3.96
C GLY A 188 -0.61 18.29 -2.68
N SER A 189 -0.50 16.97 -2.57
CA SER A 189 0.19 16.29 -1.47
C SER A 189 1.26 15.36 -2.00
N GLU A 190 2.37 15.23 -1.28
CA GLU A 190 3.40 14.21 -1.52
C GLU A 190 3.44 13.31 -0.29
N ILE A 191 3.00 12.06 -0.45
CA ILE A 191 2.85 11.13 0.67
C ILE A 191 3.88 10.01 0.50
N PRO A 192 4.81 9.85 1.47
CA PRO A 192 5.84 8.84 1.36
C PRO A 192 5.29 7.44 1.61
N MET A 193 5.72 6.48 0.81
CA MET A 193 5.67 5.06 1.11
C MET A 193 7.05 4.44 0.89
N TRP A 194 7.34 3.32 1.55
CA TRP A 194 8.61 2.64 1.38
C TRP A 194 8.48 1.13 1.56
N PHE A 195 9.37 0.39 0.93
CA PHE A 195 9.48 -1.06 1.07
C PHE A 195 10.88 -1.52 0.67
N ILE A 196 11.22 -2.77 0.99
CA ILE A 196 12.47 -3.40 0.59
C ILE A 196 12.12 -4.62 -0.26
N PRO A 197 12.38 -4.61 -1.58
CA PRO A 197 12.22 -5.79 -2.42
C PRO A 197 13.17 -6.91 -1.98
N GLU A 198 12.69 -8.16 -1.96
CA GLU A 198 13.50 -9.32 -1.60
C GLU A 198 13.53 -10.37 -2.71
N LYS A 199 12.80 -10.15 -3.79
CA LYS A 199 12.69 -11.09 -4.89
C LYS A 199 12.74 -10.37 -6.23
N GLU A 200 13.53 -10.89 -7.15
CA GLU A 200 13.52 -10.45 -8.55
C GLU A 200 12.26 -10.93 -9.26
N GLY A 201 11.76 -10.12 -10.17
CA GLY A 201 10.57 -10.42 -10.95
C GLY A 201 9.89 -9.18 -11.52
N GLU A 202 8.80 -9.42 -12.23
CA GLU A 202 7.99 -8.38 -12.83
C GLU A 202 6.52 -8.59 -12.43
N TRP A 203 5.87 -7.51 -12.00
CA TRP A 203 4.47 -7.53 -11.54
C TRP A 203 3.74 -6.26 -11.94
N ASN A 204 2.41 -6.36 -11.95
CA ASN A 204 1.56 -5.20 -12.23
C ASN A 204 1.51 -4.25 -11.03
N ILE A 205 1.54 -2.97 -11.35
CA ILE A 205 1.11 -1.86 -10.49
C ILE A 205 -0.30 -1.50 -10.95
N VAL A 206 -1.25 -1.46 -10.03
CA VAL A 206 -2.64 -1.13 -10.35
C VAL A 206 -3.07 0.16 -9.66
N CYS A 207 -3.97 0.88 -10.29
CA CYS A 207 -4.66 1.97 -9.62
C CYS A 207 -5.71 1.38 -8.66
N ALA A 208 -5.57 1.62 -7.37
CA ALA A 208 -6.44 1.09 -6.32
C ALA A 208 -7.52 2.07 -5.85
N GLN A 209 -7.59 3.28 -6.45
CA GLN A 209 -8.62 4.28 -6.16
C GLN A 209 -9.33 4.68 -7.44
N LEU A 210 -10.68 4.71 -7.42
CA LEU A 210 -11.48 5.05 -8.60
C LEU A 210 -11.14 6.47 -9.10
N CYS A 211 -10.52 6.53 -10.28
CA CYS A 211 -9.98 7.77 -10.83
C CYS A 211 -10.67 8.23 -12.13
N GLY A 212 -11.69 7.52 -12.61
CA GLY A 212 -12.45 7.88 -13.81
C GLY A 212 -12.74 6.71 -14.74
N ALA A 213 -13.17 6.98 -15.96
CA ALA A 213 -13.63 5.97 -16.92
C ALA A 213 -12.53 4.97 -17.33
N GLY A 214 -11.28 5.40 -17.37
CA GLY A 214 -10.11 4.55 -17.70
C GLY A 214 -9.46 3.87 -16.49
N HIS A 215 -10.08 3.91 -15.31
CA HIS A 215 -9.51 3.37 -14.08
C HIS A 215 -9.01 1.92 -14.20
N ALA A 216 -9.78 1.05 -14.82
CA ALA A 216 -9.41 -0.36 -14.97
C ALA A 216 -8.24 -0.60 -15.94
N GLN A 217 -7.91 0.36 -16.80
CA GLN A 217 -6.80 0.32 -17.74
C GLN A 217 -5.55 1.04 -17.22
N MET A 218 -5.64 1.75 -16.07
CA MET A 218 -4.51 2.45 -15.46
C MET A 218 -3.60 1.44 -14.76
N VAL A 219 -2.71 0.84 -15.54
CA VAL A 219 -1.76 -0.19 -15.11
C VAL A 219 -0.34 0.27 -15.45
N ALA A 220 0.60 -0.01 -14.56
CA ALA A 220 2.03 0.08 -14.79
C ALA A 220 2.69 -1.24 -14.37
N TYR A 221 3.99 -1.35 -14.59
CA TYR A 221 4.77 -2.53 -14.24
C TYR A 221 5.87 -2.18 -13.25
N VAL A 222 6.10 -3.02 -12.27
CA VAL A 222 7.30 -2.97 -11.42
C VAL A 222 8.23 -4.10 -11.83
N LYS A 223 9.48 -3.77 -12.10
CA LYS A 223 10.55 -4.72 -12.39
C LYS A 223 11.60 -4.63 -11.27
N ALA A 224 11.64 -5.65 -10.43
CA ALA A 224 12.66 -5.79 -9.40
C ALA A 224 13.81 -6.61 -9.96
N VAL A 225 15.00 -6.02 -9.98
CA VAL A 225 16.22 -6.60 -10.58
C VAL A 225 17.34 -6.69 -9.56
N SER A 226 18.45 -7.36 -9.90
CA SER A 226 19.65 -7.32 -9.08
C SER A 226 20.18 -5.88 -8.91
N SER A 227 20.89 -5.59 -7.84
CA SER A 227 21.47 -4.26 -7.63
C SER A 227 22.44 -3.88 -8.77
N GLU A 228 23.18 -4.84 -9.32
CA GLU A 228 24.11 -4.60 -10.43
C GLU A 228 23.35 -4.23 -11.73
N GLU A 229 22.28 -4.97 -12.05
CA GLU A 229 21.42 -4.67 -13.22
C GLU A 229 20.74 -3.30 -13.05
N PHE A 230 20.25 -3.00 -11.84
CA PHE A 230 19.66 -1.70 -11.54
C PHE A 230 20.66 -0.56 -11.74
N ASP A 231 21.85 -0.66 -11.17
CA ASP A 231 22.89 0.40 -11.26
C ASP A 231 23.32 0.62 -12.71
N GLY A 232 23.42 -0.44 -13.50
CA GLY A 232 23.69 -0.36 -14.94
C GLY A 232 22.56 0.31 -15.73
N TRP A 233 21.31 -0.07 -15.45
CA TRP A 233 20.13 0.56 -16.03
C TRP A 233 20.01 2.04 -15.63
N TYR A 234 20.20 2.34 -14.34
CA TYR A 234 20.11 3.68 -13.79
C TYR A 234 21.13 4.64 -14.41
N ALA A 235 22.39 4.19 -14.52
CA ALA A 235 23.47 4.96 -15.14
C ALA A 235 23.28 5.17 -16.65
N SER A 236 22.47 4.35 -17.32
CA SER A 236 22.17 4.48 -18.75
C SER A 236 21.07 5.50 -19.06
N GLN A 237 20.37 6.01 -18.03
CA GLN A 237 19.26 6.94 -18.22
C GLN A 237 19.78 8.34 -18.58
N ASN A 238 19.02 9.03 -19.42
CA ASN A 238 19.33 10.42 -19.75
C ASN A 238 18.49 11.35 -18.88
N PRO A 239 19.06 12.46 -18.41
CA PRO A 239 18.29 13.49 -17.71
C PRO A 239 17.06 13.94 -18.51
N LEU A 240 15.97 14.18 -17.80
CA LEU A 240 14.71 14.66 -18.39
C LEU A 240 14.90 16.01 -19.09
N LEU A 241 15.67 16.89 -18.46
CA LEU A 241 15.97 18.20 -18.99
C LEU A 241 17.43 18.26 -19.44
N PRO A 242 17.73 18.76 -20.67
CA PRO A 242 19.11 18.89 -21.13
C PRO A 242 19.85 19.86 -20.21
N LYS A 243 21.10 19.53 -19.90
CA LYS A 243 22.00 20.44 -19.19
C LYS A 243 22.17 21.72 -20.03
N SER A 244 21.79 22.85 -19.46
CA SER A 244 21.97 24.18 -20.06
C SER A 244 23.42 24.55 -20.25
#